data_752cc183a565bf8954d8a92326f34dae
#
_entry.id   752cc183a565bf8954d8a92326f34dae
#
_cell.length_a   1.000
_cell.length_b   1.000
_cell.length_c   1.000
_cell.angle_alpha   90.00
_cell.angle_beta   90.00
_cell.angle_gamma   90.00
#
_symmetry.space_group_name_H-M   'P 1'
#
loop_
_entity.id
_entity.type
_entity.pdbx_description
1 polymer ?
#
loop_
_entity_poly.entity_id
_entity_poly.type
_entity_poly.pdbx_seq_one_letter_code
_entity_poly.pdbx_strand_id
1 'polypeptide(L)'
;MQKAINPVSIWTNGKSENANVFSLVSISDNLLDTATFYYQLIDDDSTEEPPTQMQLAQGNLTLGPSEYPTWDGSNDWIMNWAAAQLNLTFVPGAELN
;
A
#
# COMPACT_ATOMS: atom_id res chain seq x y z
N MET A 1 -0.36 -7.11 4.08
CA MET A 1 1.03 -6.66 3.91
C MET A 1 1.10 -5.17 4.21
N GLN A 2 2.02 -4.76 5.04
CA GLN A 2 2.20 -3.35 5.38
C GLN A 2 3.68 -3.01 5.36
N LYS A 3 3.99 -1.81 4.85
CA LYS A 3 5.34 -1.25 4.90
C LYS A 3 5.28 0.23 5.18
N ALA A 4 6.26 0.74 5.91
CA ALA A 4 6.41 2.18 6.09
C ALA A 4 6.88 2.82 4.79
N ILE A 5 6.33 3.99 4.50
CA ILE A 5 6.67 4.76 3.30
C ILE A 5 7.15 6.14 3.72
N ASN A 6 7.89 6.81 2.83
CA ASN A 6 8.13 8.23 3.02
C ASN A 6 6.78 8.93 3.06
N PRO A 7 6.54 9.79 4.05
CA PRO A 7 5.21 10.39 4.21
C PRO A 7 4.73 11.10 2.97
N VAL A 8 3.46 10.87 2.62
CA VAL A 8 2.79 11.56 1.52
C VAL A 8 1.64 12.37 2.07
N SER A 9 1.48 13.58 1.56
CA SER A 9 0.43 14.48 2.00
C SER A 9 -0.86 14.15 1.29
N ILE A 10 -1.94 13.97 2.06
CA ILE A 10 -3.26 13.64 1.53
C ILE A 10 -4.25 14.67 2.06
N TRP A 11 -4.98 15.29 1.14
CA TRP A 11 -6.04 16.23 1.50
C TRP A 11 -7.30 15.42 1.84
N THR A 12 -7.77 15.53 3.06
CA THR A 12 -8.97 14.84 3.51
C THR A 12 -9.65 15.65 4.62
N ASN A 13 -10.96 15.68 4.60
CA ASN A 13 -11.77 16.36 5.62
C ASN A 13 -11.39 17.82 5.85
N GLY A 14 -10.99 18.52 4.77
CA GLY A 14 -10.66 19.93 4.84
C GLY A 14 -9.26 20.26 5.32
N LYS A 15 -8.38 19.27 5.47
CA LYS A 15 -7.00 19.50 5.91
C LYS A 15 -6.06 18.47 5.29
N SER A 16 -4.76 18.77 5.31
CA SER A 16 -3.73 17.83 4.86
C SER A 16 -3.28 16.96 6.02
N GLU A 17 -3.24 15.66 5.78
CA GLU A 17 -2.67 14.67 6.69
C GLU A 17 -1.54 13.93 5.98
N ASN A 18 -0.59 13.38 6.73
CA ASN A 18 0.52 12.63 6.17
C ASN A 18 0.33 11.14 6.40
N ALA A 19 0.28 10.37 5.30
CA ALA A 19 0.27 8.91 5.39
C ALA A 19 1.70 8.40 5.44
N ASN A 20 2.00 7.52 6.38
CA ASN A 20 3.34 6.97 6.56
C ASN A 20 3.38 5.43 6.50
N VAL A 21 2.24 4.79 6.27
CA VAL A 21 2.15 3.34 6.12
C VAL A 21 1.32 3.01 4.91
N PHE A 22 1.79 2.05 4.11
CA PHE A 22 1.08 1.49 2.97
C PHE A 22 0.66 0.07 3.28
N SER A 23 -0.63 -0.22 3.14
CA SER A 23 -1.19 -1.55 3.35
C SER A 23 -1.75 -2.08 2.03
N LEU A 24 -1.48 -3.35 1.74
CA LEU A 24 -1.95 -4.01 0.53
C LEU A 24 -2.50 -5.39 0.87
N VAL A 25 -3.68 -5.69 0.37
CA VAL A 25 -4.35 -6.98 0.61
C VAL A 25 -4.84 -7.53 -0.72
N SER A 26 -4.61 -8.82 -0.95
CA SER A 26 -5.14 -9.50 -2.13
C SER A 26 -6.64 -9.73 -1.94
N ILE A 27 -7.44 -9.23 -2.89
CA ILE A 27 -8.89 -9.45 -2.88
C ILE A 27 -9.25 -10.64 -3.73
N SER A 28 -8.71 -10.70 -4.95
CA SER A 28 -9.00 -11.78 -5.89
C SER A 28 -7.82 -12.02 -6.80
N ASP A 29 -7.65 -13.27 -7.21
CA ASP A 29 -6.60 -13.70 -8.12
C ASP A 29 -7.18 -14.85 -8.91
N ASN A 30 -7.30 -14.70 -10.23
CA ASN A 30 -7.86 -15.77 -11.05
C ASN A 30 -6.85 -16.88 -11.38
N LEU A 31 -5.60 -16.73 -10.90
CA LEU A 31 -4.51 -17.68 -11.10
C LEU A 31 -4.14 -17.91 -12.56
N LEU A 32 -4.55 -17.01 -13.44
CA LEU A 32 -4.28 -17.07 -14.87
C LEU A 32 -3.53 -15.83 -15.35
N ASP A 33 -4.16 -14.67 -15.27
CA ASP A 33 -3.59 -13.45 -15.84
C ASP A 33 -3.98 -12.16 -15.13
N THR A 34 -4.81 -12.21 -14.08
CA THR A 34 -5.21 -11.00 -13.35
C THR A 34 -5.32 -11.25 -11.86
N ALA A 35 -4.98 -10.21 -11.09
CA ALA A 35 -5.18 -10.19 -9.65
C ALA A 35 -5.61 -8.79 -9.24
N THR A 36 -6.51 -8.70 -8.27
CA THR A 36 -6.98 -7.41 -7.74
C THR A 36 -6.56 -7.27 -6.28
N PHE A 37 -6.05 -6.10 -5.95
CA PHE A 37 -5.56 -5.78 -4.60
C PHE A 37 -6.28 -4.55 -4.08
N TYR A 38 -6.50 -4.54 -2.76
CA TYR A 38 -7.04 -3.39 -2.05
C TYR A 38 -5.91 -2.72 -1.29
N TYR A 39 -5.76 -1.40 -1.46
CA TYR A 39 -4.73 -0.66 -0.76
C TYR A 39 -5.32 0.36 0.18
N GLN A 40 -4.56 0.69 1.22
CA GLN A 40 -4.86 1.77 2.15
C GLN A 40 -3.59 2.56 2.41
N LEU A 41 -3.74 3.88 2.50
CA LEU A 41 -2.69 4.77 2.98
C LEU A 41 -3.09 5.23 4.37
N ILE A 42 -2.22 5.02 5.34
CA ILE A 42 -2.55 5.12 6.76
C ILE A 42 -1.61 6.12 7.44
N ASP A 43 -2.18 6.94 8.30
CA ASP A 43 -1.41 7.74 9.27
C ASP A 43 -1.32 6.90 10.55
N ASP A 44 -0.15 6.34 10.79
CA ASP A 44 0.12 5.53 11.98
C ASP A 44 0.90 6.38 12.97
N ASP A 45 0.22 6.81 14.03
CA ASP A 45 0.84 7.60 15.09
C ASP A 45 1.07 6.72 16.32
N SER A 46 2.25 6.12 16.36
CA SER A 46 2.63 5.26 17.47
C SER A 46 3.11 6.03 18.70
N THR A 47 3.22 7.36 18.60
CA THR A 47 3.61 8.19 19.75
C THR A 47 2.44 8.53 20.65
N GLU A 48 1.22 8.32 20.21
CA GLU A 48 0.03 8.52 21.03
C GLU A 48 -0.22 7.31 21.94
N GLU A 49 -0.92 7.55 23.04
CA GLU A 49 -1.32 6.49 23.97
C GLU A 49 -2.84 6.53 24.18
N PRO A 50 -3.57 5.51 23.65
CA PRO A 50 -3.06 4.38 22.84
C PRO A 50 -2.62 4.83 21.45
N PRO A 51 -1.73 4.07 20.79
CA PRO A 51 -1.34 4.36 19.40
C PRO A 51 -2.57 4.36 18.50
N THR A 52 -2.60 5.30 17.54
CA THR A 52 -3.73 5.43 16.64
C THR A 52 -3.32 5.20 15.19
N GLN A 53 -4.25 4.66 14.41
CA GLN A 53 -4.10 4.52 12.97
C GLN A 53 -5.32 5.14 12.32
N MET A 54 -5.08 5.99 11.30
CA MET A 54 -6.14 6.62 10.54
C MET A 54 -5.96 6.32 9.07
N GLN A 55 -6.98 5.74 8.44
CA GLN A 55 -6.99 5.53 7.00
C GLN A 55 -7.25 6.85 6.30
N LEU A 56 -6.32 7.28 5.46
CA LEU A 56 -6.42 8.55 4.73
C LEU A 56 -6.87 8.36 3.29
N ALA A 57 -6.53 7.24 2.66
CA ALA A 57 -6.92 6.94 1.30
C ALA A 57 -7.05 5.44 1.12
N GLN A 58 -7.84 5.04 0.11
CA GLN A 58 -8.06 3.64 -0.22
C GLN A 58 -8.43 3.51 -1.68
N GLY A 59 -8.26 2.31 -2.20
CA GLY A 59 -8.65 2.01 -3.57
C GLY A 59 -8.24 0.61 -3.96
N ASN A 60 -8.49 0.28 -5.23
CA ASN A 60 -8.15 -1.02 -5.79
C ASN A 60 -7.10 -0.85 -6.87
N LEU A 61 -6.18 -1.82 -6.95
CA LEU A 61 -5.22 -1.94 -8.03
C LEU A 61 -5.40 -3.30 -8.69
N THR A 62 -5.36 -3.32 -10.02
CA THR A 62 -5.50 -4.56 -10.78
C THR A 62 -4.21 -4.83 -11.53
N LEU A 63 -3.62 -6.01 -11.28
CA LEU A 63 -2.47 -6.52 -12.01
C LEU A 63 -3.02 -7.20 -13.27
N GLY A 64 -2.70 -6.64 -14.43
CA GLY A 64 -3.26 -7.09 -15.70
C GLY A 64 -2.46 -8.16 -16.39
N PRO A 65 -2.94 -8.65 -17.57
CA PRO A 65 -2.31 -9.77 -18.26
C PRO A 65 -0.88 -9.50 -18.73
N SER A 66 -0.52 -8.24 -18.97
CA SER A 66 0.84 -7.89 -19.41
C SER A 66 1.86 -7.98 -18.28
N GLU A 67 1.42 -7.83 -17.05
CA GLU A 67 2.30 -7.77 -15.87
C GLU A 67 2.23 -9.02 -15.01
N TYR A 68 1.08 -9.67 -14.99
CA TYR A 68 0.86 -10.85 -14.16
C TYR A 68 1.93 -11.94 -14.38
N PRO A 69 2.34 -12.24 -15.61
CA PRO A 69 3.37 -13.27 -15.82
C PRO A 69 4.74 -12.92 -15.26
N THR A 70 5.02 -11.64 -14.97
CA THR A 70 6.29 -11.22 -14.39
C THR A 70 6.29 -11.29 -12.88
N TRP A 71 5.12 -11.48 -12.26
CA TRP A 71 5.00 -11.62 -10.82
C TRP A 71 5.44 -13.03 -10.41
N ASP A 72 6.41 -13.11 -9.52
CA ASP A 72 6.96 -14.38 -9.05
C ASP A 72 6.21 -14.94 -7.84
N GLY A 73 5.10 -14.32 -7.44
CA GLY A 73 4.34 -14.73 -6.27
C GLY A 73 4.83 -14.15 -4.96
N SER A 74 5.90 -13.36 -4.97
CA SER A 74 6.45 -12.80 -3.75
C SER A 74 5.70 -11.55 -3.33
N ASN A 75 5.65 -11.32 -2.01
CA ASN A 75 5.07 -10.11 -1.45
C ASN A 75 5.91 -8.87 -1.79
N ASP A 76 7.24 -9.02 -1.83
CA ASP A 76 8.12 -7.90 -2.16
C ASP A 76 7.86 -7.39 -3.57
N TRP A 77 7.72 -8.30 -4.54
CA TRP A 77 7.47 -7.89 -5.91
C TRP A 77 6.16 -7.11 -6.02
N ILE A 78 5.09 -7.65 -5.44
CA ILE A 78 3.77 -7.01 -5.58
C ILE A 78 3.68 -5.69 -4.81
N MET A 79 4.35 -5.58 -3.66
CA MET A 79 4.41 -4.32 -2.93
C MET A 79 5.16 -3.26 -3.72
N ASN A 80 6.27 -3.62 -4.35
CA ASN A 80 7.04 -2.69 -5.19
C ASN A 80 6.23 -2.26 -6.42
N TRP A 81 5.51 -3.20 -7.04
CA TRP A 81 4.65 -2.87 -8.17
C TRP A 81 3.56 -1.88 -7.77
N ALA A 82 2.88 -2.16 -6.65
CA ALA A 82 1.80 -1.30 -6.18
C ALA A 82 2.32 0.10 -5.81
N ALA A 83 3.47 0.17 -5.15
CA ALA A 83 4.08 1.45 -4.80
C ALA A 83 4.42 2.27 -6.05
N ALA A 84 4.91 1.61 -7.11
CA ALA A 84 5.21 2.28 -8.37
C ALA A 84 3.95 2.84 -9.02
N GLN A 85 2.83 2.13 -8.93
CA GLN A 85 1.55 2.61 -9.48
C GLN A 85 1.07 3.87 -8.76
N LEU A 86 1.40 4.02 -7.49
CA LEU A 86 0.94 5.12 -6.64
C LEU A 86 2.02 6.16 -6.38
N ASN A 87 3.20 6.02 -6.97
CA ASN A 87 4.35 6.91 -6.76
C ASN A 87 4.77 6.98 -5.27
N LEU A 88 4.78 5.85 -4.61
CA LEU A 88 5.21 5.75 -3.22
C LEU A 88 6.66 5.28 -3.14
N THR A 89 7.36 5.70 -2.09
CA THR A 89 8.73 5.27 -1.82
C THR A 89 8.78 4.63 -0.45
N PHE A 90 9.29 3.39 -0.38
CA PHE A 90 9.43 2.71 0.89
C PHE A 90 10.62 3.23 1.68
N VAL A 91 10.47 3.29 3.00
CA VAL A 91 11.58 3.55 3.90
C VAL A 91 12.45 2.30 3.95
N PRO A 92 13.77 2.41 3.76
CA PRO A 92 14.64 1.23 3.80
C PRO A 92 14.52 0.45 5.11
N GLY A 93 14.33 -0.87 5.00
CA GLY A 93 14.23 -1.74 6.16
C GLY A 93 12.93 -1.63 6.95
N ALA A 94 11.90 -1.03 6.39
CA ALA A 94 10.69 -0.64 7.11
C ALA A 94 9.54 -1.65 6.95
N GLU A 95 9.84 -2.90 6.80
CA GLU A 95 8.82 -3.93 6.70
C GLU A 95 8.12 -4.12 8.05
N LEU A 96 6.79 -3.97 8.05
CA LEU A 96 5.97 -4.00 9.27
C LEU A 96 5.22 -5.32 9.43
N ASN A 97 5.20 -6.16 8.40
CA ASN A 97 4.33 -7.33 8.42
C ASN A 97 4.84 -8.41 7.48
#